data_a44ca6a25dab7ee911864a8d99ac3cd2
#
_entry.id   a44ca6a25dab7ee911864a8d99ac3cd2
#
_cell.length_a   1.000
_cell.length_b   1.000
_cell.length_c   1.000
_cell.angle_alpha   90.00
_cell.angle_beta   90.00
_cell.angle_gamma   90.00
#
_symmetry.space_group_name_H-M   'P 1'
#
loop_
_entity.id
_entity.type
_entity.pdbx_description
1 polymer ?
#
loop_
_entity_poly.entity_id
_entity_poly.type
_entity_poly.pdbx_seq_one_letter_code
_entity_poly.pdbx_strand_id
1 'polypeptide(L)'
;MQNEREITEEQDSSGTNTESCPKEKQIETLSSYQKSYCQLRYEANTIDYVWKLDRCSKLLKFLKPILSMPFPESTSQYVIQIEVSIASEWSSSLVKFYLLTKVSFNGTCDVFIIDKYSKIHVNSICGVLSNMTLLYETTVKTLCDDLDKDTLTMGFTFEILYRYLIDTMHIEALPLSKLSLTYSNSQNSTLDDIPDGTITFVLNGKYYDVSKKLLHNTKCVEYFCSTYKENMTNDLITINDNDMQDVFHIMLMYLKTGLILGEFDYYKIKKLLEVAHKCDLQNLKLICEEYLIRTITIDSVIELVQLAFLNNAKNLEKHAATFIKFNIQEIINIKEFLSLPQEHLDKIIELVAKIQTLKFDTETLFEPS
;
A
#
# COMPACT_ATOMS: atom_id res chain seq x y z
N MET A 1 -4.87 17.63 -64.39
CA MET A 1 -5.63 18.85 -64.49
C MET A 1 -5.32 19.61 -63.24
N GLN A 2 -4.30 20.48 -63.20
CA GLN A 2 -4.38 21.91 -63.44
C GLN A 2 -5.12 22.61 -62.33
N ASN A 3 -4.62 23.58 -61.61
CA ASN A 3 -3.58 24.65 -61.74
C ASN A 3 -3.31 25.17 -60.37
N GLU A 4 -2.10 25.34 -59.92
CA GLU A 4 -1.24 26.52 -59.97
C GLU A 4 -1.95 27.89 -59.89
N ARG A 5 -1.55 28.66 -58.84
CA ARG A 5 -0.93 29.99 -59.00
C ARG A 5 -0.44 30.58 -57.70
N GLU A 6 0.87 30.79 -57.70
CA GLU A 6 1.59 31.79 -56.89
C GLU A 6 1.03 33.19 -57.08
N ILE A 7 1.25 34.05 -56.08
CA ILE A 7 1.77 35.41 -56.25
C ILE A 7 2.42 35.85 -54.95
N THR A 8 3.70 36.19 -55.09
CA THR A 8 4.59 36.97 -54.24
C THR A 8 4.11 38.41 -54.04
N GLU A 9 4.46 39.03 -52.90
CA GLU A 9 5.22 40.28 -52.85
C GLU A 9 5.60 40.70 -51.42
N GLU A 10 6.82 41.13 -51.36
CA GLU A 10 7.58 41.71 -50.22
C GLU A 10 7.05 43.06 -49.77
N GLN A 11 7.26 43.43 -48.51
CA GLN A 11 8.11 44.57 -48.11
C GLN A 11 8.10 44.86 -46.61
N ASP A 12 9.30 44.85 -46.06
CA ASP A 12 9.93 45.68 -45.04
C ASP A 12 9.08 46.53 -44.08
N SER A 13 9.34 46.36 -42.77
CA SER A 13 10.14 47.35 -42.00
C SER A 13 10.18 47.04 -40.49
N SER A 14 11.43 47.06 -40.02
CA SER A 14 11.92 47.59 -38.73
C SER A 14 11.27 47.16 -37.43
N GLY A 15 11.94 46.26 -36.72
CA GLY A 15 12.71 46.62 -35.51
C GLY A 15 11.93 46.82 -34.23
N THR A 16 11.96 45.85 -33.40
CA THR A 16 12.37 46.02 -32.00
C THR A 16 12.45 44.59 -31.37
N ASN A 17 13.67 44.16 -31.07
CA ASN A 17 13.93 43.01 -30.24
C ASN A 17 13.45 43.31 -28.82
N THR A 18 12.28 42.83 -28.47
CA THR A 18 11.92 42.58 -27.08
C THR A 18 12.16 41.10 -26.84
N GLU A 19 13.26 40.80 -26.17
CA GLU A 19 13.50 39.48 -25.58
C GLU A 19 12.29 39.13 -24.72
N SER A 20 11.47 38.21 -25.21
CA SER A 20 10.39 37.60 -24.44
C SER A 20 11.03 36.76 -23.35
N CYS A 21 10.96 37.26 -22.14
CA CYS A 21 11.16 36.49 -20.91
C CYS A 21 10.47 35.12 -21.05
N PRO A 22 11.14 34.00 -20.76
CA PRO A 22 10.55 32.69 -20.82
C PRO A 22 9.34 32.68 -19.86
N LYS A 23 8.17 32.38 -20.39
CA LYS A 23 6.95 32.21 -19.59
C LYS A 23 7.25 31.21 -18.51
N GLU A 24 7.27 31.69 -17.27
CA GLU A 24 7.25 30.86 -16.07
C GLU A 24 6.14 29.83 -16.28
N LYS A 25 6.53 28.55 -16.34
CA LYS A 25 5.56 27.47 -16.21
C LYS A 25 4.91 27.65 -14.84
N GLN A 26 3.67 28.07 -14.84
CA GLN A 26 2.84 28.12 -13.64
C GLN A 26 2.95 26.73 -13.01
N ILE A 27 3.39 26.71 -11.77
CA ILE A 27 3.41 25.52 -10.92
C ILE A 27 1.97 25.03 -10.89
N GLU A 28 1.69 23.91 -11.53
CA GLU A 28 0.42 23.22 -11.39
C GLU A 28 0.13 23.09 -9.90
N THR A 29 -1.01 23.60 -9.49
CA THR A 29 -1.48 23.50 -8.12
C THR A 29 -1.46 22.04 -7.73
N LEU A 30 -0.45 21.63 -6.96
CA LEU A 30 -0.32 20.27 -6.46
C LEU A 30 -1.59 19.97 -5.66
N SER A 31 -2.44 19.14 -6.24
CA SER A 31 -3.65 18.63 -5.62
C SER A 31 -3.33 18.01 -4.25
N SER A 32 -4.21 18.19 -3.29
CA SER A 32 -4.09 17.51 -2.00
C SER A 32 -3.89 16.02 -2.22
N TYR A 33 -2.81 15.48 -1.67
CA TYR A 33 -2.56 14.05 -1.74
C TYR A 33 -3.32 13.36 -0.62
N GLN A 34 -4.18 12.43 -1.01
CA GLN A 34 -4.90 11.57 -0.07
C GLN A 34 -4.57 10.12 -0.41
N LYS A 35 -4.19 9.35 0.59
CA LYS A 35 -3.97 7.92 0.47
C LYS A 35 -4.86 7.20 1.47
N SER A 36 -5.61 6.24 0.96
CA SER A 36 -6.50 5.42 1.78
C SER A 36 -6.02 3.99 1.77
N TYR A 37 -6.00 3.37 2.92
CA TYR A 37 -5.74 1.95 3.08
C TYR A 37 -7.04 1.29 3.52
N CYS A 38 -7.36 0.17 2.88
CA CYS A 38 -8.50 -0.65 3.24
C CYS A 38 -8.05 -2.10 3.22
N GLN A 39 -8.26 -2.79 4.33
CA GLN A 39 -8.02 -4.22 4.43
C GLN A 39 -9.33 -4.92 4.76
N LEU A 40 -9.76 -5.81 3.88
CA LEU A 40 -10.89 -6.69 4.11
C LEU A 40 -10.37 -8.02 4.67
N ARG A 41 -10.90 -8.42 5.82
CA ARG A 41 -10.71 -9.75 6.39
C ARG A 41 -12.07 -10.40 6.60
N TYR A 42 -12.12 -11.71 6.53
CA TYR A 42 -13.32 -12.45 6.86
C TYR A 42 -13.02 -13.48 7.95
N GLU A 43 -14.04 -13.77 8.73
CA GLU A 43 -14.03 -14.86 9.67
C GLU A 43 -15.01 -15.94 9.15
N ALA A 44 -14.53 -17.17 9.16
CA ALA A 44 -15.29 -18.30 8.66
C ALA A 44 -15.22 -19.48 9.63
N ASN A 45 -16.30 -20.24 9.69
CA ASN A 45 -16.31 -21.52 10.36
C ASN A 45 -16.09 -22.62 9.32
N THR A 46 -15.09 -23.45 9.57
CA THR A 46 -14.77 -24.59 8.72
C THR A 46 -15.46 -25.84 9.25
N ILE A 47 -16.16 -26.55 8.38
CA ILE A 47 -16.84 -27.81 8.68
C ILE A 47 -16.35 -28.87 7.69
N ASP A 48 -15.66 -29.88 8.20
CA ASP A 48 -15.26 -31.03 7.42
C ASP A 48 -16.23 -32.18 7.63
N TYR A 49 -16.73 -32.75 6.55
CA TYR A 49 -17.62 -33.90 6.57
C TYR A 49 -17.13 -34.98 5.63
N VAL A 50 -17.01 -36.20 6.13
CA VAL A 50 -16.65 -37.37 5.34
C VAL A 50 -17.81 -38.32 5.31
N TRP A 51 -18.26 -38.66 4.09
CA TRP A 51 -19.37 -39.56 3.86
C TRP A 51 -18.90 -40.82 3.14
N LYS A 52 -19.11 -41.97 3.78
CA LYS A 52 -18.74 -43.29 3.23
C LYS A 52 -19.96 -44.05 2.79
N LEU A 53 -20.00 -44.45 1.53
CA LEU A 53 -21.07 -45.22 0.91
C LEU A 53 -20.52 -46.61 0.56
N ASP A 54 -20.82 -47.63 1.39
CA ASP A 54 -20.46 -49.00 1.13
C ASP A 54 -21.44 -49.64 0.13
N ARG A 55 -20.97 -50.54 -0.72
CA ARG A 55 -21.72 -51.19 -1.81
C ARG A 55 -22.33 -50.15 -2.77
N CYS A 56 -21.54 -49.16 -3.14
CA CYS A 56 -21.94 -48.03 -3.95
C CYS A 56 -22.62 -48.46 -5.26
N SER A 57 -22.08 -49.44 -5.97
CA SER A 57 -22.66 -49.99 -7.21
C SER A 57 -24.09 -50.50 -7.07
N LYS A 58 -24.48 -51.01 -5.87
CA LYS A 58 -25.83 -51.44 -5.57
C LYS A 58 -26.69 -50.25 -5.15
N LEU A 59 -26.20 -49.39 -4.30
CA LEU A 59 -26.94 -48.20 -3.82
C LEU A 59 -27.33 -47.31 -4.99
N LEU A 60 -26.44 -47.08 -5.94
CA LEU A 60 -26.71 -46.23 -7.12
C LEU A 60 -27.70 -46.87 -8.13
N LYS A 61 -28.13 -48.08 -7.94
CA LYS A 61 -29.21 -48.69 -8.73
C LYS A 61 -30.60 -48.35 -8.18
N PHE A 62 -30.69 -47.90 -6.95
CA PHE A 62 -31.96 -47.45 -6.38
C PHE A 62 -32.23 -46.02 -6.85
N LEU A 63 -33.33 -45.83 -7.57
CA LEU A 63 -33.77 -44.52 -8.08
C LEU A 63 -34.23 -43.51 -6.98
N LYS A 64 -34.06 -43.84 -5.72
CA LYS A 64 -34.43 -42.99 -4.60
C LYS A 64 -33.22 -42.19 -4.14
N PRO A 65 -33.38 -40.90 -3.82
CA PRO A 65 -32.34 -40.10 -3.20
C PRO A 65 -31.81 -40.73 -1.92
N ILE A 66 -30.48 -40.67 -1.73
CA ILE A 66 -29.80 -41.13 -0.52
C ILE A 66 -29.37 -39.91 0.23
N LEU A 67 -29.73 -39.81 1.52
CA LEU A 67 -29.40 -38.68 2.37
C LEU A 67 -28.29 -39.03 3.36
N SER A 68 -27.36 -38.11 3.55
CA SER A 68 -26.43 -38.20 4.67
C SER A 68 -27.12 -37.92 5.99
N MET A 69 -26.43 -38.20 7.10
CA MET A 69 -26.88 -37.68 8.39
C MET A 69 -26.67 -36.15 8.41
N PRO A 70 -27.55 -35.41 9.13
CA PRO A 70 -27.35 -33.97 9.35
C PRO A 70 -26.03 -33.70 10.09
N PHE A 71 -25.32 -32.67 9.69
CA PHE A 71 -24.11 -32.21 10.34
C PHE A 71 -23.98 -30.67 10.25
N PRO A 72 -23.19 -30.00 11.09
CA PRO A 72 -22.72 -30.50 12.38
C PRO A 72 -23.88 -30.85 13.31
N GLU A 73 -23.59 -31.38 14.49
CA GLU A 73 -24.65 -31.74 15.46
C GLU A 73 -25.57 -30.56 15.78
N SER A 74 -26.77 -30.83 16.18
CA SER A 74 -27.97 -30.00 16.22
C SER A 74 -27.89 -28.65 16.98
N THR A 75 -26.79 -28.31 17.59
CA THR A 75 -26.54 -27.03 18.26
C THR A 75 -26.03 -25.91 17.34
N SER A 76 -25.70 -26.26 16.11
CA SER A 76 -25.23 -25.30 15.12
C SER A 76 -26.39 -24.55 14.47
N GLN A 77 -26.23 -23.27 14.19
CA GLN A 77 -27.12 -22.46 13.40
C GLN A 77 -27.32 -23.04 12.00
N TYR A 78 -26.29 -23.70 11.45
CA TYR A 78 -26.29 -24.30 10.13
C TYR A 78 -26.38 -25.81 10.25
N VAL A 79 -27.49 -26.40 9.86
CA VAL A 79 -27.66 -27.85 9.74
C VAL A 79 -27.62 -28.19 8.26
N ILE A 80 -26.65 -29.00 7.89
CA ILE A 80 -26.34 -29.39 6.51
C ILE A 80 -26.59 -30.88 6.34
N GLN A 81 -27.15 -31.28 5.21
CA GLN A 81 -27.19 -32.65 4.73
C GLN A 81 -26.71 -32.70 3.28
N ILE A 82 -26.21 -33.83 2.86
CA ILE A 82 -25.90 -34.10 1.47
C ILE A 82 -26.88 -35.10 0.92
N GLU A 83 -27.49 -34.77 -0.23
CA GLU A 83 -28.34 -35.67 -0.99
C GLU A 83 -27.62 -36.19 -2.22
N VAL A 84 -27.63 -37.47 -2.43
CA VAL A 84 -27.21 -38.12 -3.69
C VAL A 84 -28.46 -38.52 -4.46
N SER A 85 -28.63 -38.02 -5.64
CA SER A 85 -29.69 -38.40 -6.57
C SER A 85 -29.11 -38.91 -7.89
N ILE A 86 -29.86 -39.78 -8.56
CA ILE A 86 -29.50 -40.33 -9.84
C ILE A 86 -30.50 -39.87 -10.88
N ALA A 87 -30.01 -39.17 -11.88
CA ALA A 87 -30.78 -38.79 -13.04
C ALA A 87 -30.48 -39.75 -14.19
N SER A 88 -31.45 -40.47 -14.70
CA SER A 88 -31.31 -41.27 -15.88
C SER A 88 -31.52 -40.41 -17.12
N GLU A 89 -30.46 -40.14 -17.86
CA GLU A 89 -30.51 -39.55 -19.19
C GLU A 89 -30.37 -40.64 -20.25
N TRP A 90 -30.83 -40.37 -21.48
CA TRP A 90 -30.93 -41.33 -22.59
C TRP A 90 -29.62 -42.04 -22.94
N SER A 91 -28.47 -41.51 -22.54
CA SER A 91 -27.15 -42.07 -22.87
C SER A 91 -26.28 -42.38 -21.64
N SER A 92 -26.58 -41.82 -20.46
CA SER A 92 -25.78 -42.03 -19.24
C SER A 92 -26.56 -41.74 -17.99
N SER A 93 -26.34 -42.53 -16.94
CA SER A 93 -26.89 -42.20 -15.61
C SER A 93 -25.93 -41.21 -14.90
N LEU A 94 -26.43 -40.04 -14.53
CA LEU A 94 -25.70 -39.03 -13.80
C LEU A 94 -25.94 -39.18 -12.30
N VAL A 95 -24.87 -39.07 -11.53
CA VAL A 95 -24.92 -38.99 -10.07
C VAL A 95 -24.70 -37.51 -9.69
N LYS A 96 -25.65 -36.96 -8.93
CA LYS A 96 -25.61 -35.56 -8.50
C LYS A 96 -25.63 -35.51 -6.98
N PHE A 97 -24.73 -34.69 -6.44
CA PHE A 97 -24.63 -34.43 -5.01
C PHE A 97 -25.18 -33.01 -4.75
N TYR A 98 -26.21 -32.91 -3.92
CA TYR A 98 -26.86 -31.65 -3.58
C TYR A 98 -26.68 -31.32 -2.11
N LEU A 99 -26.49 -30.03 -1.83
CA LEU A 99 -26.58 -29.47 -0.50
C LEU A 99 -28.05 -29.34 -0.09
N LEU A 100 -28.39 -29.84 1.08
CA LEU A 100 -29.64 -29.57 1.73
C LEU A 100 -29.37 -28.75 2.98
N THR A 101 -29.99 -27.57 3.08
CA THR A 101 -29.87 -26.68 4.24
C THR A 101 -31.15 -25.91 4.43
N LYS A 102 -31.47 -25.58 5.69
CA LYS A 102 -32.64 -24.75 6.03
C LYS A 102 -32.36 -23.26 5.89
N VAL A 103 -31.10 -22.88 6.05
CA VAL A 103 -30.64 -21.49 6.02
C VAL A 103 -29.57 -21.35 4.94
N SER A 104 -29.76 -20.41 4.03
CA SER A 104 -28.73 -20.07 3.06
C SER A 104 -27.59 -19.36 3.76
N PHE A 105 -26.35 -19.58 3.29
CA PHE A 105 -25.17 -18.94 3.83
C PHE A 105 -24.17 -18.59 2.74
N ASN A 106 -23.34 -17.59 2.99
CA ASN A 106 -22.20 -17.26 2.14
C ASN A 106 -21.03 -18.15 2.52
N GLY A 107 -20.34 -18.70 1.53
CA GLY A 107 -19.17 -19.54 1.82
C GLY A 107 -18.66 -20.29 0.62
N THR A 108 -17.82 -21.26 0.92
CA THR A 108 -17.28 -22.20 -0.07
C THR A 108 -17.60 -23.64 0.30
N CYS A 109 -17.62 -24.49 -0.69
CA CYS A 109 -17.67 -25.95 -0.50
C CYS A 109 -16.70 -26.61 -1.45
N ASP A 110 -15.65 -27.24 -0.91
CA ASP A 110 -14.73 -28.08 -1.64
C ASP A 110 -15.16 -29.53 -1.53
N VAL A 111 -15.24 -30.21 -2.67
CA VAL A 111 -15.64 -31.61 -2.77
C VAL A 111 -14.45 -32.47 -3.16
N PHE A 112 -14.30 -33.57 -2.46
CA PHE A 112 -13.19 -34.51 -2.66
C PHE A 112 -13.66 -35.95 -2.80
N ILE A 113 -13.01 -36.73 -3.62
CA ILE A 113 -13.04 -38.20 -3.55
C ILE A 113 -11.84 -38.63 -2.72
N ILE A 114 -12.08 -39.45 -1.71
CA ILE A 114 -11.06 -39.92 -0.80
C ILE A 114 -10.81 -41.40 -1.11
N ASP A 115 -9.66 -41.68 -1.64
CA ASP A 115 -9.14 -43.04 -1.86
C ASP A 115 -8.20 -43.42 -0.72
N LYS A 116 -7.81 -44.70 -0.68
CA LYS A 116 -6.89 -45.24 0.34
C LYS A 116 -5.57 -44.45 0.48
N TYR A 117 -5.10 -43.86 -0.61
CA TYR A 117 -3.79 -43.25 -0.71
C TYR A 117 -3.83 -41.73 -0.99
N SER A 118 -4.99 -41.19 -1.35
CA SER A 118 -5.10 -39.80 -1.80
C SER A 118 -6.46 -39.17 -1.52
N LYS A 119 -6.44 -37.83 -1.38
CA LYS A 119 -7.62 -36.98 -1.37
C LYS A 119 -7.60 -36.19 -2.69
N ILE A 120 -8.52 -36.55 -3.60
CA ILE A 120 -8.61 -35.97 -4.94
C ILE A 120 -9.68 -34.87 -4.91
N HIS A 121 -9.28 -33.64 -5.14
CA HIS A 121 -10.22 -32.53 -5.29
C HIS A 121 -10.98 -32.67 -6.62
N VAL A 122 -12.30 -32.61 -6.57
CA VAL A 122 -13.16 -32.81 -7.75
C VAL A 122 -14.00 -31.60 -8.10
N ASN A 123 -14.36 -30.77 -7.12
CA ASN A 123 -15.11 -29.54 -7.37
C ASN A 123 -14.95 -28.53 -6.25
N SER A 124 -15.14 -27.23 -6.56
CA SER A 124 -15.17 -26.13 -5.61
C SER A 124 -16.29 -25.17 -5.98
N ILE A 125 -17.10 -24.80 -5.02
CA ILE A 125 -18.21 -23.86 -5.19
C ILE A 125 -18.01 -22.70 -4.22
N CYS A 126 -18.18 -21.49 -4.70
CA CYS A 126 -18.06 -20.27 -3.91
C CYS A 126 -19.28 -19.37 -4.15
N GLY A 127 -19.81 -18.79 -3.09
CA GLY A 127 -20.92 -17.84 -3.15
C GLY A 127 -22.02 -18.14 -2.13
N VAL A 128 -23.26 -17.85 -2.50
CA VAL A 128 -24.42 -18.16 -1.67
C VAL A 128 -24.79 -19.63 -1.83
N LEU A 129 -24.56 -20.40 -0.78
CA LEU A 129 -24.94 -21.80 -0.71
C LEU A 129 -26.33 -21.92 -0.09
N SER A 130 -27.25 -22.44 -0.86
CA SER A 130 -28.67 -22.59 -0.49
C SER A 130 -29.17 -24.01 -0.63
N ASN A 131 -30.42 -24.27 -0.21
CA ASN A 131 -31.04 -25.58 -0.40
C ASN A 131 -31.01 -25.97 -1.88
N MET A 132 -30.71 -27.24 -2.15
CA MET A 132 -30.56 -27.82 -3.49
C MET A 132 -29.42 -27.23 -4.35
N THR A 133 -28.40 -26.62 -3.73
CA THR A 133 -27.18 -26.27 -4.46
C THR A 133 -26.49 -27.53 -4.93
N LEU A 134 -26.20 -27.63 -6.24
CA LEU A 134 -25.46 -28.75 -6.83
C LEU A 134 -24.00 -28.65 -6.42
N LEU A 135 -23.50 -29.61 -5.64
CA LEU A 135 -22.12 -29.65 -5.16
C LEU A 135 -21.19 -30.35 -6.13
N TYR A 136 -21.65 -31.44 -6.72
CA TYR A 136 -20.86 -32.25 -7.67
C TYR A 136 -21.74 -33.07 -8.58
N GLU A 137 -21.32 -33.26 -9.81
CA GLU A 137 -22.00 -34.10 -10.79
C GLU A 137 -20.97 -34.98 -11.54
N THR A 138 -21.30 -36.23 -11.69
CA THR A 138 -20.45 -37.19 -12.44
C THR A 138 -21.31 -38.33 -13.00
N THR A 139 -20.73 -39.18 -13.86
CA THR A 139 -21.44 -40.35 -14.34
C THR A 139 -21.28 -41.52 -13.36
N VAL A 140 -22.29 -42.44 -13.31
CA VAL A 140 -22.20 -43.65 -12.51
C VAL A 140 -20.98 -44.46 -12.92
N LYS A 141 -20.65 -44.49 -14.22
CA LYS A 141 -19.51 -45.20 -14.73
C LYS A 141 -18.20 -44.62 -14.15
N THR A 142 -17.96 -43.34 -14.34
CA THR A 142 -16.76 -42.65 -13.81
C THR A 142 -16.60 -42.85 -12.30
N LEU A 143 -17.74 -42.77 -11.57
CA LEU A 143 -17.70 -42.94 -10.13
C LEU A 143 -17.40 -44.33 -9.66
N CYS A 144 -17.79 -45.37 -10.44
CA CYS A 144 -17.64 -46.77 -10.05
C CYS A 144 -16.35 -47.42 -10.58
N ASP A 145 -15.76 -46.89 -11.64
CA ASP A 145 -14.58 -47.50 -12.29
C ASP A 145 -13.34 -47.51 -11.38
N ASP A 146 -13.23 -46.55 -10.45
CA ASP A 146 -12.08 -46.34 -9.56
C ASP A 146 -12.34 -46.72 -8.08
N LEU A 147 -13.47 -47.39 -7.78
CA LEU A 147 -13.83 -47.70 -6.38
C LEU A 147 -13.06 -48.91 -5.82
N ASP A 148 -12.32 -48.68 -4.73
CA ASP A 148 -11.77 -49.82 -3.94
C ASP A 148 -12.91 -50.53 -3.19
N LYS A 149 -13.08 -51.83 -3.45
CA LYS A 149 -14.06 -52.69 -2.77
C LYS A 149 -15.51 -52.21 -2.83
N ASP A 150 -15.92 -51.54 -3.91
CA ASP A 150 -17.29 -51.04 -4.09
C ASP A 150 -17.68 -50.02 -3.00
N THR A 151 -16.71 -49.28 -2.47
CA THR A 151 -16.90 -48.25 -1.43
C THR A 151 -16.51 -46.86 -1.95
N LEU A 152 -17.45 -45.94 -1.95
CA LEU A 152 -17.20 -44.53 -2.27
C LEU A 152 -17.05 -43.74 -0.97
N THR A 153 -15.93 -43.04 -0.86
CA THR A 153 -15.73 -42.06 0.24
C THR A 153 -15.63 -40.68 -0.32
N MET A 154 -16.57 -39.81 0.05
CA MET A 154 -16.62 -38.40 -0.34
C MET A 154 -16.26 -37.51 0.85
N GLY A 155 -15.46 -36.49 0.61
CA GLY A 155 -15.14 -35.46 1.56
C GLY A 155 -15.75 -34.12 1.12
N PHE A 156 -16.28 -33.36 2.06
CA PHE A 156 -16.83 -32.04 1.85
C PHE A 156 -16.24 -31.10 2.91
N THR A 157 -15.58 -30.04 2.45
CA THR A 157 -15.06 -28.99 3.34
C THR A 157 -15.88 -27.73 3.07
N PHE A 158 -16.66 -27.28 4.06
CA PHE A 158 -17.42 -26.06 4.00
C PHE A 158 -16.69 -24.97 4.78
N GLU A 159 -16.51 -23.79 4.19
CA GLU A 159 -16.15 -22.57 4.89
C GLU A 159 -17.36 -21.65 4.89
N ILE A 160 -17.99 -21.46 6.05
CA ILE A 160 -19.17 -20.63 6.21
C ILE A 160 -18.73 -19.27 6.70
N LEU A 161 -18.91 -18.25 5.86
CA LEU A 161 -18.57 -16.87 6.21
C LEU A 161 -19.64 -16.31 7.13
N TYR A 162 -19.24 -15.86 8.32
CA TYR A 162 -20.19 -15.27 9.26
C TYR A 162 -19.91 -13.79 9.54
N ARG A 163 -18.71 -13.29 9.21
CA ARG A 163 -18.34 -11.92 9.49
C ARG A 163 -17.29 -11.38 8.54
N TYR A 164 -17.49 -10.14 8.12
CA TYR A 164 -16.47 -9.35 7.42
C TYR A 164 -15.95 -8.26 8.36
N LEU A 165 -14.63 -8.12 8.41
CA LEU A 165 -13.95 -7.04 9.11
C LEU A 165 -13.29 -6.14 8.08
N ILE A 166 -13.67 -4.87 8.07
CA ILE A 166 -13.10 -3.87 7.19
C ILE A 166 -12.29 -2.91 8.06
N ASP A 167 -10.98 -2.98 7.94
CA ASP A 167 -10.08 -2.01 8.53
C ASP A 167 -9.77 -0.91 7.50
N THR A 168 -10.14 0.33 7.79
CA THR A 168 -9.86 1.46 6.90
C THR A 168 -9.05 2.53 7.61
N MET A 169 -8.16 3.17 6.86
CA MET A 169 -7.43 4.33 7.31
C MET A 169 -7.28 5.32 6.17
N HIS A 170 -7.58 6.58 6.45
CA HIS A 170 -7.39 7.68 5.53
C HIS A 170 -6.20 8.53 6.00
N ILE A 171 -5.31 8.84 5.08
CA ILE A 171 -4.15 9.65 5.32
C ILE A 171 -4.23 10.88 4.42
N GLU A 172 -4.30 12.04 5.06
CA GLU A 172 -4.24 13.33 4.36
C GLU A 172 -2.84 13.93 4.54
N ALA A 173 -2.13 14.10 3.44
CA ALA A 173 -0.90 14.86 3.42
C ALA A 173 -1.22 16.35 3.23
N LEU A 174 -0.52 17.21 3.96
CA LEU A 174 -0.69 18.66 3.82
C LEU A 174 -0.33 19.10 2.39
N PRO A 175 -1.13 19.94 1.75
CA PRO A 175 -0.78 20.49 0.44
C PRO A 175 0.54 21.25 0.54
N LEU A 176 1.49 20.94 -0.34
CA LEU A 176 2.80 21.62 -0.39
C LEU A 176 2.68 23.13 -0.51
N SER A 177 1.61 23.63 -1.16
CA SER A 177 1.30 25.05 -1.26
C SER A 177 1.02 25.73 0.10
N LYS A 178 0.50 24.98 1.09
CA LYS A 178 0.28 25.55 2.45
C LYS A 178 1.58 25.63 3.25
N LEU A 179 2.55 24.76 2.98
CA LEU A 179 3.86 24.78 3.65
C LEU A 179 4.74 25.94 3.19
N SER A 180 4.61 26.36 1.91
CA SER A 180 5.35 27.51 1.39
C SER A 180 4.84 28.87 1.90
N LEU A 181 3.54 28.98 2.22
CA LEU A 181 2.90 30.24 2.67
C LEU A 181 3.20 30.58 4.14
N THR A 182 3.54 29.61 4.98
CA THR A 182 3.83 29.85 6.40
C THR A 182 5.19 30.51 6.65
N TYR A 183 6.09 30.45 5.66
CA TYR A 183 7.42 31.06 5.77
C TYR A 183 7.38 32.60 5.75
N SER A 184 6.39 33.20 5.08
CA SER A 184 6.26 34.66 4.96
C SER A 184 5.78 35.37 6.24
N ASN A 185 5.18 34.63 7.18
CA ASN A 185 4.54 35.24 8.35
C ASN A 185 5.35 35.16 9.66
N SER A 186 6.45 34.41 9.69
CA SER A 186 7.26 34.30 10.93
C SER A 186 8.47 35.24 11.01
N GLN A 187 8.65 36.14 10.03
CA GLN A 187 9.81 37.05 9.98
C GLN A 187 9.56 38.45 10.61
N ASN A 188 8.54 38.62 11.45
CA ASN A 188 8.30 39.89 12.14
C ASN A 188 9.07 40.06 13.45
N SER A 189 10.21 39.39 13.64
CA SER A 189 11.16 39.75 14.70
C SER A 189 12.21 40.68 14.14
N THR A 190 12.34 41.82 14.80
CA THR A 190 13.29 42.92 14.61
C THR A 190 14.60 42.55 13.87
N LEU A 191 14.58 42.72 12.54
CA LEU A 191 15.71 42.46 11.63
C LEU A 191 16.86 43.47 11.80
N ASP A 192 16.69 44.52 12.65
CA ASP A 192 17.64 45.65 12.76
C ASP A 192 18.89 45.32 13.57
N ASP A 193 18.88 44.23 14.38
CA ASP A 193 20.04 43.87 15.23
C ASP A 193 20.96 42.78 14.60
N ILE A 194 20.68 42.35 13.37
CA ILE A 194 21.50 41.30 12.72
C ILE A 194 22.67 41.94 11.97
N PRO A 195 23.93 41.56 12.24
CA PRO A 195 25.06 42.13 11.54
C PRO A 195 24.98 41.90 10.03
N ASP A 196 25.11 42.98 9.27
CA ASP A 196 25.24 42.90 7.82
C ASP A 196 26.50 42.15 7.45
N GLY A 197 26.42 41.26 6.48
CA GLY A 197 27.55 40.47 6.01
C GLY A 197 27.14 39.17 5.29
N THR A 198 28.11 38.55 4.72
CA THR A 198 27.95 37.27 4.00
C THR A 198 28.85 36.21 4.61
N ILE A 199 28.41 34.97 4.50
CA ILE A 199 29.24 33.78 4.73
C ILE A 199 29.42 33.12 3.37
N THR A 200 30.64 32.80 3.03
CA THR A 200 31.00 32.14 1.76
C THR A 200 31.16 30.66 1.99
N PHE A 201 30.31 29.86 1.37
CA PHE A 201 30.50 28.43 1.32
C PHE A 201 31.22 28.01 0.04
N VAL A 202 32.23 27.18 0.16
CA VAL A 202 33.01 26.65 -0.97
C VAL A 202 32.73 25.17 -1.13
N LEU A 203 32.08 24.80 -2.24
CA LEU A 203 31.77 23.40 -2.58
C LEU A 203 32.43 23.07 -3.92
N ASN A 204 33.32 22.12 -3.91
CA ASN A 204 33.99 21.66 -5.13
C ASN A 204 34.59 22.83 -5.97
N GLY A 205 35.18 23.83 -5.31
CA GLY A 205 35.71 25.01 -5.94
C GLY A 205 34.70 26.07 -6.41
N LYS A 206 33.43 25.88 -6.17
CA LYS A 206 32.39 26.89 -6.40
C LYS A 206 32.12 27.67 -5.13
N TYR A 207 31.94 28.97 -5.27
CA TYR A 207 31.73 29.91 -4.16
C TYR A 207 30.24 30.27 -4.11
N TYR A 208 29.65 30.19 -2.92
CA TYR A 208 28.27 30.55 -2.65
C TYR A 208 28.19 31.55 -1.50
N ASP A 209 27.94 32.80 -1.85
CA ASP A 209 27.81 33.88 -0.88
C ASP A 209 26.36 33.90 -0.35
N VAL A 210 26.21 33.74 0.95
CA VAL A 210 24.92 33.66 1.64
C VAL A 210 24.87 34.74 2.71
N SER A 211 23.82 35.58 2.66
CA SER A 211 23.62 36.63 3.67
C SER A 211 23.46 36.02 5.07
N LYS A 212 24.13 36.62 6.06
CA LYS A 212 23.99 36.24 7.48
C LYS A 212 22.54 36.36 7.94
N LYS A 213 21.77 37.27 7.38
CA LYS A 213 20.32 37.44 7.68
C LYS A 213 19.52 36.19 7.30
N LEU A 214 19.83 35.50 6.19
CA LEU A 214 19.16 34.26 5.77
C LEU A 214 19.50 33.07 6.68
N LEU A 215 20.66 33.10 7.32
CA LEU A 215 21.16 32.01 8.15
C LEU A 215 20.86 32.22 9.65
N HIS A 216 20.42 33.40 10.05
CA HIS A 216 20.32 33.81 11.46
C HIS A 216 19.44 32.88 12.32
N ASN A 217 18.31 32.45 11.80
CA ASN A 217 17.38 31.55 12.51
C ASN A 217 17.58 30.07 12.16
N THR A 218 18.77 29.70 11.69
CA THR A 218 19.11 28.35 11.29
C THR A 218 20.35 27.86 12.01
N LYS A 219 20.52 26.54 12.08
CA LYS A 219 21.76 25.92 12.56
C LYS A 219 22.72 25.55 11.42
N CYS A 220 22.52 26.10 10.21
CA CYS A 220 23.31 25.75 9.03
C CYS A 220 24.80 25.96 9.25
N VAL A 221 25.20 27.13 9.79
CA VAL A 221 26.61 27.47 10.02
C VAL A 221 27.23 26.48 11.02
N GLU A 222 26.58 26.26 12.16
CA GLU A 222 27.02 25.33 13.19
C GLU A 222 27.17 23.90 12.65
N TYR A 223 26.17 23.46 11.88
CA TYR A 223 26.17 22.12 11.27
C TYR A 223 27.33 21.94 10.29
N PHE A 224 27.53 22.87 9.35
CA PHE A 224 28.58 22.74 8.34
C PHE A 224 29.98 22.91 8.95
N CYS A 225 30.17 23.82 9.90
CA CYS A 225 31.43 23.94 10.61
C CYS A 225 31.78 22.68 11.40
N SER A 226 30.83 22.11 12.13
CA SER A 226 31.09 20.91 12.93
C SER A 226 31.31 19.67 12.07
N THR A 227 30.56 19.53 10.98
CA THR A 227 30.64 18.35 10.09
C THR A 227 31.96 18.32 9.32
N TYR A 228 32.39 19.46 8.80
CA TYR A 228 33.60 19.53 7.97
C TYR A 228 34.84 20.02 8.74
N LYS A 229 34.74 20.14 10.08
CA LYS A 229 35.83 20.56 11.00
C LYS A 229 36.51 21.88 10.59
N GLU A 230 35.71 22.76 9.99
CA GLU A 230 36.21 24.09 9.58
C GLU A 230 36.10 25.05 10.77
N ASN A 231 37.19 25.80 10.97
CA ASN A 231 37.16 26.93 11.90
C ASN A 231 36.61 28.14 11.13
N MET A 232 35.61 28.82 11.68
CA MET A 232 35.08 30.08 11.12
C MET A 232 36.14 31.20 11.20
N THR A 233 37.21 31.05 10.46
CA THR A 233 38.18 32.12 10.21
C THR A 233 37.79 32.79 8.89
N ASN A 234 37.41 34.05 8.93
CA ASN A 234 37.06 34.87 7.76
C ASN A 234 35.73 34.60 7.06
N ASP A 235 34.70 34.13 7.75
CA ASP A 235 33.36 33.88 7.18
C ASP A 235 33.36 32.91 5.96
N LEU A 236 34.33 31.96 5.90
CA LEU A 236 34.46 30.99 4.84
C LEU A 236 34.35 29.57 5.38
N ILE A 237 33.53 28.76 4.73
CA ILE A 237 33.27 27.34 5.08
C ILE A 237 33.52 26.48 3.84
N THR A 238 34.44 25.52 3.90
CA THR A 238 34.75 24.63 2.79
C THR A 238 34.06 23.27 3.01
N ILE A 239 33.26 22.83 2.05
CA ILE A 239 32.52 21.57 2.07
C ILE A 239 33.13 20.65 1.01
N ASN A 240 33.86 19.63 1.44
CA ASN A 240 34.52 18.65 0.58
C ASN A 240 33.64 17.38 0.43
N ASP A 241 32.45 17.55 -0.14
CA ASP A 241 31.48 16.48 -0.36
C ASP A 241 30.81 16.70 -1.72
N ASN A 242 31.06 15.78 -2.66
CA ASN A 242 30.52 15.89 -4.01
C ASN A 242 29.02 15.73 -4.05
N ASP A 243 28.47 14.85 -3.19
CA ASP A 243 27.04 14.56 -3.14
C ASP A 243 26.25 15.70 -2.48
N MET A 244 26.95 16.55 -1.73
CA MET A 244 26.35 17.68 -1.05
C MET A 244 26.08 18.88 -1.98
N GLN A 245 26.73 18.98 -3.13
CA GLN A 245 26.63 20.17 -3.98
C GLN A 245 25.20 20.46 -4.43
N ASP A 246 24.52 19.45 -4.96
CA ASP A 246 23.14 19.61 -5.44
C ASP A 246 22.17 19.86 -4.27
N VAL A 247 22.33 19.11 -3.18
CA VAL A 247 21.53 19.25 -1.96
C VAL A 247 21.68 20.63 -1.35
N PHE A 248 22.93 21.13 -1.27
CA PHE A 248 23.22 22.48 -0.78
C PHE A 248 22.61 23.56 -1.67
N HIS A 249 22.69 23.37 -3.00
CA HIS A 249 22.06 24.31 -3.94
C HIS A 249 20.53 24.36 -3.75
N ILE A 250 19.87 23.21 -3.63
CA ILE A 250 18.42 23.13 -3.37
C ILE A 250 18.09 23.84 -2.05
N MET A 251 18.84 23.56 -0.99
CA MET A 251 18.66 24.22 0.32
C MET A 251 18.82 25.74 0.22
N LEU A 252 19.84 26.24 -0.50
CA LEU A 252 20.04 27.69 -0.68
C LEU A 252 18.91 28.34 -1.48
N MET A 253 18.44 27.68 -2.53
CA MET A 253 17.29 28.16 -3.29
C MET A 253 16.05 28.25 -2.41
N TYR A 254 15.83 27.23 -1.57
CA TYR A 254 14.75 27.25 -0.59
C TYR A 254 14.90 28.42 0.41
N LEU A 255 16.08 28.65 0.97
CA LEU A 255 16.35 29.76 1.89
C LEU A 255 16.08 31.13 1.25
N LYS A 256 16.39 31.28 -0.05
CA LYS A 256 16.18 32.54 -0.79
C LYS A 256 14.75 32.78 -1.23
N THR A 257 14.04 31.72 -1.62
CA THR A 257 12.75 31.82 -2.32
C THR A 257 11.57 31.24 -1.54
N GLY A 258 11.84 30.44 -0.51
CA GLY A 258 10.83 29.61 0.17
C GLY A 258 10.30 28.45 -0.66
N LEU A 259 10.86 28.24 -1.87
CA LEU A 259 10.41 27.22 -2.81
C LEU A 259 11.53 26.20 -3.08
N ILE A 260 11.15 24.96 -3.28
CA ILE A 260 12.05 23.94 -3.79
C ILE A 260 11.83 23.87 -5.30
N LEU A 261 12.86 24.18 -6.07
CA LEU A 261 12.83 24.22 -7.53
C LEU A 261 13.70 23.09 -8.09
N GLY A 262 13.21 22.37 -9.11
CA GLY A 262 13.94 21.35 -9.83
C GLY A 262 13.30 19.96 -9.82
N GLU A 263 13.94 19.02 -10.48
CA GLU A 263 13.56 17.62 -10.46
C GLU A 263 14.05 16.96 -9.16
N PHE A 264 13.14 16.29 -8.49
CA PHE A 264 13.40 15.63 -7.23
C PHE A 264 13.80 14.18 -7.49
N ASP A 265 15.05 13.87 -7.18
CA ASP A 265 15.53 12.52 -7.07
C ASP A 265 15.32 12.03 -5.62
N TYR A 266 14.83 10.80 -5.48
CA TYR A 266 14.62 10.14 -4.19
C TYR A 266 15.85 10.22 -3.27
N TYR A 267 17.06 9.99 -3.81
CA TYR A 267 18.30 10.06 -3.05
C TYR A 267 18.59 11.48 -2.54
N LYS A 268 18.42 12.49 -3.40
CA LYS A 268 18.65 13.90 -3.03
C LYS A 268 17.69 14.37 -1.94
N ILE A 269 16.43 13.93 -1.99
CA ILE A 269 15.44 14.30 -0.97
C ILE A 269 15.75 13.64 0.38
N LYS A 270 16.21 12.39 0.40
CA LYS A 270 16.67 11.76 1.66
C LYS A 270 17.79 12.57 2.30
N LYS A 271 18.78 12.95 1.50
CA LYS A 271 19.91 13.74 1.96
C LYS A 271 19.49 15.16 2.39
N LEU A 272 18.56 15.76 1.65
CA LEU A 272 17.99 17.08 1.99
C LEU A 272 17.20 17.04 3.30
N LEU A 273 16.49 15.94 3.60
CA LEU A 273 15.83 15.74 4.88
C LEU A 273 16.82 15.74 6.06
N GLU A 274 17.95 15.05 5.90
CA GLU A 274 19.02 15.04 6.91
C GLU A 274 19.57 16.44 7.15
N VAL A 275 19.91 17.18 6.08
CA VAL A 275 20.41 18.54 6.16
C VAL A 275 19.38 19.48 6.77
N ALA A 276 18.13 19.40 6.35
CA ALA A 276 17.05 20.21 6.87
C ALA A 276 16.85 19.98 8.39
N HIS A 277 16.96 18.74 8.84
CA HIS A 277 16.90 18.42 10.27
C HIS A 277 18.10 19.00 11.03
N LYS A 278 19.31 18.83 10.53
CA LYS A 278 20.54 19.31 11.17
C LYS A 278 20.64 20.83 11.18
N CYS A 279 20.15 21.49 10.13
CA CYS A 279 20.09 22.94 10.01
C CYS A 279 18.88 23.59 10.70
N ASP A 280 18.00 22.79 11.33
CA ASP A 280 16.77 23.23 11.97
C ASP A 280 15.78 23.94 11.02
N LEU A 281 15.75 23.51 9.76
CA LEU A 281 14.85 24.05 8.73
C LEU A 281 13.53 23.25 8.72
N GLN A 282 12.65 23.53 9.69
CA GLN A 282 11.46 22.72 9.97
C GLN A 282 10.51 22.62 8.77
N ASN A 283 10.24 23.72 8.04
CA ASN A 283 9.36 23.68 6.89
C ASN A 283 9.97 22.90 5.71
N LEU A 284 11.28 23.06 5.46
CA LEU A 284 11.98 22.28 4.45
C LEU A 284 11.94 20.79 4.77
N LYS A 285 12.13 20.44 6.05
CA LYS A 285 12.00 19.07 6.55
C LYS A 285 10.61 18.50 6.28
N LEU A 286 9.54 19.23 6.58
CA LEU A 286 8.17 18.81 6.29
C LEU A 286 7.93 18.58 4.80
N ILE A 287 8.45 19.43 3.93
CA ILE A 287 8.35 19.23 2.48
C ILE A 287 9.05 17.95 2.03
N CYS A 288 10.25 17.67 2.58
CA CYS A 288 10.97 16.42 2.31
C CYS A 288 10.18 15.19 2.82
N GLU A 289 9.61 15.27 4.03
CA GLU A 289 8.75 14.21 4.56
C GLU A 289 7.58 13.92 3.63
N GLU A 290 6.85 14.95 3.18
CA GLU A 290 5.72 14.82 2.27
C GLU A 290 6.09 14.16 0.94
N TYR A 291 7.25 14.52 0.38
CA TYR A 291 7.74 13.89 -0.83
C TYR A 291 8.03 12.39 -0.60
N LEU A 292 8.76 12.07 0.46
CA LEU A 292 9.12 10.69 0.79
C LEU A 292 7.90 9.82 1.12
N ILE A 293 6.88 10.38 1.78
CA ILE A 293 5.61 9.68 2.05
C ILE A 293 4.95 9.21 0.75
N ARG A 294 5.00 10.00 -0.32
CA ARG A 294 4.42 9.64 -1.62
C ARG A 294 5.17 8.52 -2.34
N THR A 295 6.43 8.33 -2.01
CA THR A 295 7.32 7.32 -2.63
C THR A 295 7.44 6.03 -1.82
N ILE A 296 6.70 5.88 -0.72
CA ILE A 296 6.74 4.66 0.11
C ILE A 296 6.30 3.44 -0.70
N THR A 297 7.16 2.43 -0.73
CA THR A 297 6.91 1.09 -1.30
C THR A 297 7.32 0.02 -0.29
N ILE A 298 7.04 -1.25 -0.58
CA ILE A 298 7.46 -2.38 0.25
C ILE A 298 8.99 -2.40 0.40
N ASP A 299 9.72 -2.17 -0.70
CA ASP A 299 11.18 -2.21 -0.72
C ASP A 299 11.83 -1.01 -0.01
N SER A 300 11.17 0.16 0.00
CA SER A 300 11.75 1.39 0.56
C SER A 300 11.31 1.68 2.00
N VAL A 301 10.21 1.09 2.49
CA VAL A 301 9.59 1.50 3.76
C VAL A 301 10.50 1.31 4.97
N ILE A 302 11.34 0.26 4.98
CA ILE A 302 12.25 0.00 6.10
C ILE A 302 13.35 1.06 6.16
N GLU A 303 13.94 1.39 5.02
CA GLU A 303 14.92 2.48 4.93
C GLU A 303 14.29 3.81 5.38
N LEU A 304 13.08 4.10 4.90
CA LEU A 304 12.38 5.35 5.20
C LEU A 304 11.98 5.48 6.67
N VAL A 305 11.56 4.40 7.34
CA VAL A 305 11.25 4.44 8.78
C VAL A 305 12.52 4.66 9.61
N GLN A 306 13.65 4.05 9.23
CA GLN A 306 14.93 4.29 9.89
C GLN A 306 15.40 5.74 9.69
N LEU A 307 15.30 6.26 8.46
CA LEU A 307 15.60 7.65 8.16
C LEU A 307 14.72 8.61 8.97
N ALA A 308 13.44 8.28 9.15
CA ALA A 308 12.51 9.05 9.97
C ALA A 308 12.93 9.07 11.44
N PHE A 309 13.37 7.95 12.00
CA PHE A 309 13.89 7.87 13.37
C PHE A 309 15.13 8.73 13.57
N LEU A 310 16.09 8.63 12.66
CA LEU A 310 17.36 9.37 12.74
C LEU A 310 17.16 10.88 12.66
N ASN A 311 16.17 11.33 11.88
CA ASN A 311 15.93 12.73 11.62
C ASN A 311 14.71 13.30 12.37
N ASN A 312 14.16 12.55 13.32
CA ASN A 312 12.95 12.92 14.06
C ASN A 312 11.81 13.41 13.14
N ALA A 313 11.62 12.73 11.99
CA ALA A 313 10.66 13.07 10.96
C ALA A 313 9.29 12.41 11.26
N LYS A 314 8.50 13.05 12.13
CA LYS A 314 7.30 12.46 12.75
C LYS A 314 6.19 12.12 11.77
N ASN A 315 6.00 12.90 10.70
CA ASN A 315 5.00 12.59 9.69
C ASN A 315 5.42 11.36 8.89
N LEU A 316 6.67 11.32 8.43
CA LEU A 316 7.21 10.17 7.72
C LEU A 316 7.17 8.90 8.60
N GLU A 317 7.54 9.01 9.88
CA GLU A 317 7.48 7.94 10.88
C GLU A 317 6.08 7.33 10.98
N LYS A 318 5.06 8.19 11.13
CA LYS A 318 3.66 7.78 11.23
C LYS A 318 3.17 7.10 9.94
N HIS A 319 3.49 7.66 8.79
CA HIS A 319 3.03 7.15 7.50
C HIS A 319 3.73 5.82 7.14
N ALA A 320 5.04 5.71 7.39
CA ALA A 320 5.78 4.47 7.21
C ALA A 320 5.24 3.35 8.13
N ALA A 321 4.98 3.65 9.42
CA ALA A 321 4.39 2.68 10.34
C ALA A 321 2.99 2.25 9.90
N THR A 322 2.19 3.17 9.35
CA THR A 322 0.87 2.84 8.78
C THR A 322 1.00 1.90 7.58
N PHE A 323 1.91 2.20 6.66
CA PHE A 323 2.17 1.36 5.51
C PHE A 323 2.62 -0.04 5.93
N ILE A 324 3.52 -0.14 6.95
CA ILE A 324 3.95 -1.42 7.53
C ILE A 324 2.76 -2.19 8.09
N LYS A 325 1.87 -1.54 8.86
CA LYS A 325 0.69 -2.19 9.44
C LYS A 325 -0.17 -2.89 8.38
N PHE A 326 -0.45 -2.19 7.26
CA PHE A 326 -1.32 -2.72 6.22
C PHE A 326 -0.66 -3.74 5.29
N ASN A 327 0.69 -3.74 5.23
CA ASN A 327 1.46 -4.66 4.37
C ASN A 327 2.34 -5.60 5.20
N ILE A 328 1.97 -5.87 6.46
CA ILE A 328 2.84 -6.58 7.41
C ILE A 328 3.23 -7.98 6.92
N GLN A 329 2.32 -8.70 6.26
CA GLN A 329 2.55 -10.07 5.77
C GLN A 329 3.66 -10.13 4.72
N GLU A 330 3.82 -9.09 3.93
CA GLU A 330 4.87 -8.99 2.92
C GLU A 330 6.17 -8.50 3.53
N ILE A 331 6.07 -7.49 4.41
CA ILE A 331 7.23 -6.79 4.99
C ILE A 331 8.01 -7.66 5.99
N ILE A 332 7.36 -8.51 6.78
CA ILE A 332 8.06 -9.37 7.75
C ILE A 332 9.04 -10.37 7.10
N ASN A 333 8.87 -10.65 5.80
CA ASN A 333 9.69 -11.61 5.07
C ASN A 333 10.86 -10.96 4.31
N ILE A 334 10.92 -9.61 4.25
CA ILE A 334 12.01 -8.93 3.54
C ILE A 334 13.26 -8.90 4.42
N LYS A 335 14.42 -9.01 3.76
CA LYS A 335 15.72 -9.10 4.42
C LYS A 335 16.02 -7.87 5.29
N GLU A 336 15.66 -6.70 4.81
CA GLU A 336 15.84 -5.42 5.47
C GLU A 336 15.10 -5.36 6.81
N PHE A 337 13.88 -5.89 6.88
CA PHE A 337 13.11 -5.98 8.14
C PHE A 337 13.76 -6.94 9.13
N LEU A 338 14.19 -8.12 8.64
CA LEU A 338 14.83 -9.15 9.48
C LEU A 338 16.19 -8.71 10.04
N SER A 339 16.85 -7.76 9.40
CA SER A 339 18.15 -7.21 9.81
C SER A 339 18.05 -5.95 10.68
N LEU A 340 16.84 -5.51 11.03
CA LEU A 340 16.65 -4.33 11.86
C LEU A 340 17.27 -4.49 13.25
N PRO A 341 17.91 -3.43 13.80
CA PRO A 341 18.27 -3.39 15.23
C PRO A 341 17.03 -3.55 16.10
N GLN A 342 17.16 -4.26 17.22
CA GLN A 342 16.04 -4.54 18.14
C GLN A 342 15.33 -3.26 18.59
N GLU A 343 16.08 -2.19 18.87
CA GLU A 343 15.52 -0.88 19.26
C GLU A 343 14.57 -0.30 18.19
N HIS A 344 14.95 -0.42 16.90
CA HIS A 344 14.10 0.05 15.80
C HIS A 344 12.87 -0.84 15.65
N LEU A 345 13.02 -2.15 15.80
CA LEU A 345 11.91 -3.09 15.72
C LEU A 345 10.88 -2.81 16.82
N ASP A 346 11.32 -2.65 18.06
CA ASP A 346 10.44 -2.36 19.21
C ASP A 346 9.68 -1.04 18.98
N LYS A 347 10.36 -0.03 18.46
CA LYS A 347 9.76 1.26 18.14
C LYS A 347 8.72 1.16 17.00
N ILE A 348 8.99 0.36 15.96
CA ILE A 348 8.03 0.09 14.90
C ILE A 348 6.79 -0.61 15.45
N ILE A 349 6.98 -1.64 16.29
CA ILE A 349 5.88 -2.38 16.92
C ILE A 349 5.02 -1.44 17.75
N GLU A 350 5.64 -0.57 18.58
CA GLU A 350 4.92 0.42 19.39
C GLU A 350 4.11 1.39 18.52
N LEU A 351 4.69 1.90 17.42
CA LEU A 351 4.01 2.79 16.50
C LEU A 351 2.84 2.11 15.80
N VAL A 352 3.04 0.91 15.29
CA VAL A 352 2.00 0.10 14.63
C VAL A 352 0.84 -0.20 15.58
N ALA A 353 1.13 -0.49 16.85
CA ALA A 353 0.11 -0.73 17.88
C ALA A 353 -0.72 0.53 18.21
N LYS A 354 -0.11 1.72 18.16
CA LYS A 354 -0.80 3.01 18.39
C LYS A 354 -1.69 3.45 17.25
N ILE A 355 -1.52 2.90 16.05
CA ILE A 355 -2.33 3.28 14.89
C ILE A 355 -3.74 2.74 15.07
N GLN A 356 -4.70 3.65 15.24
CA GLN A 356 -6.12 3.33 15.30
C GLN A 356 -6.65 3.12 13.88
N THR A 357 -7.30 1.98 13.65
CA THR A 357 -8.06 1.71 12.42
C THR A 357 -9.54 1.81 12.73
N LEU A 358 -10.31 2.41 11.82
CA LEU A 358 -11.76 2.35 11.90
C LEU A 358 -12.18 0.93 11.53
N LYS A 359 -12.85 0.26 12.47
CA LYS A 359 -13.40 -1.09 12.26
C LYS A 359 -14.87 -0.95 11.97
N PHE A 360 -15.28 -1.44 10.81
CA PHE A 360 -16.68 -1.56 10.45
C PHE A 360 -17.08 -3.02 10.55
N ASP A 361 -18.07 -3.27 11.39
CA ASP A 361 -18.69 -4.57 11.52
C ASP A 361 -19.89 -4.65 10.60
N THR A 362 -19.89 -5.58 9.67
CA THR A 362 -20.93 -5.72 8.66
C THR A 362 -21.94 -6.81 8.99
N GLU A 363 -22.03 -7.25 10.26
CA GLU A 363 -23.05 -8.23 10.69
C GLU A 363 -24.47 -7.85 10.26
N THR A 364 -24.76 -6.53 10.16
CA THR A 364 -26.09 -6.01 9.83
C THR A 364 -26.38 -5.88 8.33
N LEU A 365 -25.39 -6.06 7.45
CA LEU A 365 -25.57 -5.86 6.01
C LEU A 365 -26.11 -7.10 5.27
N PHE A 366 -26.21 -8.22 5.94
CA PHE A 366 -26.65 -9.49 5.35
C PHE A 366 -27.75 -10.16 6.17
N GLU A 367 -28.76 -9.42 6.62
CA GLU A 367 -30.01 -10.05 7.00
C GLU A 367 -30.62 -10.62 5.71
N PRO A 368 -30.89 -11.93 5.62
CA PRO A 368 -31.57 -12.50 4.48
C PRO A 368 -33.00 -11.95 4.45
N SER A 369 -33.34 -11.24 3.38
CA SER A 369 -34.71 -10.80 3.05
C SER A 369 -35.60 -12.00 2.76
#